data_84ef827008210d2e9513b6eb73db3539
#
_entry.id   84ef827008210d2e9513b6eb73db3539
#
_cell.length_a   1.000
_cell.length_b   1.000
_cell.length_c   1.000
_cell.angle_alpha   90.00
_cell.angle_beta   90.00
_cell.angle_gamma   90.00
#
_symmetry.space_group_name_H-M   'P 1'
#
loop_
_entity.id
_entity.type
_entity.pdbx_description
1 polymer ?
#
loop_
_entity_poly.entity_id
_entity_poly.type
_entity_poly.pdbx_seq_one_letter_code
_entity_poly.pdbx_strand_id
1 'polypeptide(L)' 'MKDVRGTKLKISDRVCIQEDIPTIDGMLYKNTICKVDSLEESKLRVQDRSGKLWWVQYSQVSASFL' A
#
# COMPACT_ATOMS: atom_id res chain seq x y z
N MET A 1 1.86 -3.53 12.70
CA MET A 1 1.69 -3.25 11.28
C MET A 1 0.81 -2.05 11.08
N LYS A 2 1.43 -0.91 11.05
CA LYS A 2 0.76 0.38 11.01
C LYS A 2 1.19 1.17 9.79
N ASP A 3 0.27 2.00 9.26
CA ASP A 3 0.59 2.89 8.16
C ASP A 3 1.43 4.09 8.64
N VAL A 4 1.69 5.04 7.75
CA VAL A 4 2.49 6.23 8.06
C VAL A 4 1.89 7.08 9.18
N ARG A 5 0.56 7.00 9.40
CA ARG A 5 -0.14 7.76 10.45
C ARG A 5 -0.31 6.97 11.75
N GLY A 6 0.20 5.75 11.81
CA GLY A 6 0.05 4.89 12.97
C GLY A 6 -1.27 4.12 13.04
N THR A 7 -2.06 4.14 11.98
CA THR A 7 -3.29 3.35 11.90
C THR A 7 -2.96 1.89 11.66
N LYS A 8 -3.53 1.01 12.45
CA LYS A 8 -3.32 -0.43 12.31
C LYS A 8 -3.99 -0.95 11.04
N LEU A 9 -3.22 -1.67 10.23
CA LEU A 9 -3.70 -2.21 8.96
C LEU A 9 -4.08 -3.68 9.08
N LYS A 10 -5.05 -4.10 8.27
CA LYS A 10 -5.51 -5.48 8.16
C LYS A 10 -5.56 -5.90 6.70
N ILE A 11 -5.56 -7.20 6.45
CA ILE A 11 -5.79 -7.74 5.11
C ILE A 11 -7.15 -7.23 4.60
N SER A 12 -7.20 -6.85 3.35
CA SER A 12 -8.37 -6.28 2.65
C SER A 12 -8.67 -4.83 2.97
N ASP A 13 -7.93 -4.18 3.86
CA ASP A 13 -8.05 -2.75 4.06
C ASP A 13 -7.62 -2.00 2.80
N ARG A 14 -8.19 -0.83 2.57
CA ARG A 14 -7.76 0.05 1.49
C ARG A 14 -6.73 1.02 2.01
N VAL A 15 -5.72 1.27 1.20
CA VAL A 15 -4.66 2.22 1.52
C VAL A 15 -4.44 3.17 0.36
N CYS A 16 -4.00 4.37 0.68
CA CYS A 16 -3.63 5.38 -0.30
C CYS A 16 -2.11 5.48 -0.35
N ILE A 17 -1.54 5.44 -1.53
CA ILE A 17 -0.10 5.57 -1.73
C ILE A 17 0.29 7.02 -1.50
N GLN A 18 1.29 7.25 -0.65
CA GLN A 18 1.67 8.60 -0.19
C GLN A 18 2.75 9.26 -1.04
N GLU A 19 3.45 8.49 -1.86
CA GLU A 19 4.52 9.01 -2.72
C GLU A 19 4.67 8.12 -3.95
N ASP A 20 5.31 8.63 -5.00
CA ASP A 20 5.59 7.84 -6.18
C ASP A 20 6.65 6.79 -5.83
N ILE A 21 6.36 5.51 -6.11
CA ILE A 21 7.23 4.40 -5.77
C ILE A 21 7.74 3.74 -7.05
N PRO A 22 9.01 3.95 -7.41
CA PRO A 22 9.59 3.28 -8.57
C PRO A 22 9.90 1.82 -8.24
N THR A 23 9.57 0.93 -9.17
CA THR A 23 9.89 -0.50 -9.07
C THR A 23 10.41 -1.00 -10.40
N ILE A 24 10.97 -2.21 -10.42
CA ILE A 24 11.42 -2.83 -11.67
C ILE A 24 10.24 -3.16 -12.60
N ASP A 25 9.04 -3.25 -12.06
CA ASP A 25 7.81 -3.55 -12.82
C ASP A 25 7.06 -2.28 -13.23
N GLY A 26 7.57 -1.11 -12.90
CA GLY A 26 6.92 0.15 -13.23
C GLY A 26 6.86 1.09 -12.03
N MET A 27 6.01 2.10 -12.13
CA MET A 27 5.83 3.12 -11.11
C MET A 27 4.46 2.99 -10.45
N LEU A 28 4.45 2.93 -9.12
CA LEU A 28 3.21 3.04 -8.34
C LEU A 28 3.06 4.50 -7.91
N TYR A 29 2.05 5.17 -8.44
CA TYR A 29 1.91 6.62 -8.29
C TYR A 29 1.25 7.02 -6.98
N LYS A 30 1.64 8.19 -6.48
CA LYS A 30 1.01 8.85 -5.34
C LYS A 30 -0.50 8.97 -5.56
N ASN A 31 -1.27 8.84 -4.47
CA ASN A 31 -2.74 8.91 -4.45
C ASN A 31 -3.45 7.71 -5.09
N THR A 32 -2.72 6.68 -5.49
CA THR A 32 -3.35 5.44 -5.95
C THR A 32 -3.96 4.72 -4.74
N ILE A 33 -5.20 4.28 -4.89
CA ILE A 33 -5.88 3.48 -3.86
C ILE A 33 -5.66 2.01 -4.16
N CYS A 34 -5.11 1.30 -3.19
CA CYS A 34 -4.81 -0.12 -3.30
C CYS A 34 -5.48 -0.88 -2.15
N LYS A 35 -5.61 -2.18 -2.31
CA LYS A 35 -6.15 -3.06 -1.29
C LYS A 35 -5.00 -3.88 -0.70
N VAL A 36 -4.97 -3.99 0.61
CA VAL A 36 -3.93 -4.79 1.29
C VAL A 36 -4.15 -6.27 0.99
N ASP A 37 -3.14 -6.91 0.40
CA ASP A 37 -3.15 -8.32 0.06
C ASP A 37 -2.41 -9.16 1.11
N SER A 38 -1.28 -8.65 1.61
CA SER A 38 -0.48 -9.36 2.59
C SER A 38 0.26 -8.38 3.49
N LEU A 39 0.44 -8.73 4.75
CA LEU A 39 1.17 -7.93 5.73
C LEU A 39 2.37 -8.72 6.22
N GLU A 40 3.56 -8.12 6.14
CA GLU A 40 4.79 -8.65 6.70
C GLU A 40 5.38 -7.67 7.71
N GLU A 41 6.40 -8.06 8.41
CA GLU A 41 6.97 -7.25 9.49
C GLU A 41 7.49 -5.90 9.02
N SER A 42 8.21 -5.86 7.89
CA SER A 42 8.86 -4.64 7.39
C SER A 42 8.23 -4.06 6.13
N LYS A 43 7.32 -4.79 5.50
CA LYS A 43 6.71 -4.39 4.24
C LYS A 43 5.33 -5.01 4.10
N LEU A 44 4.57 -4.52 3.13
CA LEU A 44 3.27 -5.11 2.83
C LEU A 44 3.10 -5.22 1.32
N ARG A 45 2.22 -6.12 0.92
CA ARG A 45 1.86 -6.28 -0.49
C ARG A 45 0.47 -5.73 -0.69
N VAL A 46 0.32 -4.89 -1.71
CA VAL A 46 -0.96 -4.28 -2.05
C VAL A 46 -1.32 -4.61 -3.49
N GLN A 47 -2.62 -4.61 -3.78
CA GLN A 47 -3.15 -4.86 -5.12
C GLN A 47 -3.82 -3.60 -5.63
N ASP A 48 -3.46 -3.16 -6.85
CA ASP A 48 -4.09 -2.02 -7.47
C ASP A 48 -5.38 -2.42 -8.19
N ARG A 49 -6.03 -1.45 -8.86
CA ARG A 49 -7.30 -1.70 -9.55
C ARG A 49 -7.18 -2.68 -10.71
N SER A 50 -6.00 -2.76 -11.31
CA SER A 50 -5.77 -3.67 -12.44
C SER A 50 -5.49 -5.10 -11.99
N GLY A 51 -5.38 -5.34 -10.68
CA GLY A 51 -5.05 -6.63 -10.13
C GLY A 51 -3.55 -6.85 -9.94
N LYS A 52 -2.73 -5.87 -10.25
CA LYS A 52 -1.28 -5.98 -10.11
C LYS A 52 -0.89 -5.86 -8.64
N LEU A 53 0.06 -6.71 -8.21
CA LEU A 53 0.56 -6.71 -6.84
C LEU A 53 1.84 -5.90 -6.74
N TRP A 54 1.96 -5.14 -5.64
CA TRP A 54 3.10 -4.27 -5.39
C TRP A 54 3.59 -4.47 -3.97
N TRP A 55 4.91 -4.54 -3.78
CA TRP A 55 5.53 -4.53 -2.46
C TRP A 55 5.85 -3.08 -2.09
N VAL A 56 5.36 -2.64 -0.94
CA VAL A 56 5.58 -1.27 -0.46
C VAL A 56 5.90 -1.29 1.03
N GLN A 57 6.44 -0.18 1.52
CA GLN A 57 6.75 -0.02 2.94
C GLN A 57 5.58 0.62 3.66
N TYR A 58 5.47 0.37 4.97
CA TYR A 58 4.40 0.96 5.77
C TYR A 58 4.43 2.49 5.78
N SER A 59 5.64 3.09 5.68
CA SER A 59 5.79 4.54 5.62
C SER A 59 5.28 5.16 4.31
N GLN A 60 5.00 4.34 3.31
CA GLN A 60 4.58 4.82 1.98
C GLN A 60 3.07 4.75 1.77
N VAL A 61 2.32 4.29 2.76
CA VAL A 61 0.87 4.11 2.64
C VAL A 61 0.15 4.77 3.81
N SER A 62 -1.10 5.12 3.58
CA SER A 62 -2.02 5.63 4.60
C SER A 62 -3.36 4.91 4.46
N ALA A 63 -3.95 4.51 5.58
CA ALA A 63 -5.25 3.87 5.55
C ALA A 63 -6.27 4.78 4.87
N SER A 64 -7.12 4.20 4.02
CA SER A 64 -8.17 4.91 3.31
C SER A 64 -9.52 4.35 3.76
N PHE A 65 -10.43 5.25 4.14
CA PHE A 65 -11.77 4.87 4.60
C PHE A 65 -12.84 5.18 3.56
N LEU A 66 -12.43 5.42 2.34
CA LEU A 66 -13.36 5.71 1.24
C LEU A 66 -13.90 4.43 0.60
#